data_3530a69234c847769a9eb17f76813023
#
_entry.id   3530a69234c847769a9eb17f76813023
#
_cell.length_a   1.000
_cell.length_b   1.000
_cell.length_c   1.000
_cell.angle_alpha   90.00
_cell.angle_beta   90.00
_cell.angle_gamma   90.00
#
_symmetry.space_group_name_H-M   'P 1'
#
loop_
_entity.id
_entity.type
_entity.pdbx_description
1 polymer ?
#
loop_
_entity_poly.entity_id
_entity_poly.type
_entity_poly.pdbx_seq_one_letter_code
_entity_poly.pdbx_strand_id
1 'polypeptide(L)'
;MNPIVSIIVPCYNQGRFLGDALDSVMAQTCKDWECIIINDGSKDNTYSEICKLEVENKKIKGAEFSRNFGKEAAIFAGLELATGDAVVVMDCDLQHPPEVILEMVSKWKNGAEVVEGIKNSRGKENIFHKAFANVFYGIMSSLIKIDMKSSSDFKLLDRKVVNALLEMPEKETFFRALSFWVGFKKDTVIYDVQERQFGSSKWSFTSLVRYAISNVTGFTTLPLKIVSWIGLIFVILSVGLAIQTLVRFCMGNAVEGFTTVILLLLMIGGLLMVSLGIIGNYIARIYEEVKGRPRYIISNVTDNMPEQIKGAWKKND
;
A
#
# COMPACT_ATOMS: atom_id res chain seq x y z
N MET A 1 24.99 -10.85 18.33
CA MET A 1 25.22 -10.18 17.04
C MET A 1 23.86 -10.01 16.40
N ASN A 2 23.58 -8.85 15.84
CA ASN A 2 22.37 -8.65 15.08
C ASN A 2 22.42 -9.49 13.81
N PRO A 3 21.28 -10.02 13.31
CA PRO A 3 21.24 -10.73 12.05
C PRO A 3 21.61 -9.78 10.90
N ILE A 4 22.20 -10.33 9.84
CA ILE A 4 22.48 -9.53 8.63
C ILE A 4 21.19 -9.19 7.90
N VAL A 5 20.22 -10.13 7.87
CA VAL A 5 18.96 -9.97 7.15
C VAL A 5 17.77 -10.29 8.05
N SER A 6 16.82 -9.38 8.14
CA SER A 6 15.47 -9.63 8.69
C SER A 6 14.50 -9.93 7.56
N ILE A 7 13.74 -11.01 7.67
CA ILE A 7 12.69 -11.38 6.70
C ILE A 7 11.34 -11.15 7.36
N ILE A 8 10.52 -10.26 6.77
CA ILE A 8 9.19 -9.93 7.26
C ILE A 8 8.15 -10.69 6.43
N VAL A 9 7.26 -11.41 7.13
CA VAL A 9 6.19 -12.19 6.53
C VAL A 9 4.85 -11.74 7.11
N PRO A 10 4.11 -10.84 6.43
CA PRO A 10 2.75 -10.48 6.82
C PRO A 10 1.81 -11.64 6.51
N CYS A 11 0.99 -12.05 7.49
CA CYS A 11 0.07 -13.19 7.40
C CYS A 11 -1.35 -12.82 7.83
N TYR A 12 -2.35 -13.28 7.08
CA TYR A 12 -3.77 -13.20 7.46
C TYR A 12 -4.54 -14.42 6.97
N ASN A 13 -4.99 -15.27 7.89
CA ASN A 13 -5.69 -16.55 7.61
C ASN A 13 -4.89 -17.46 6.66
N GLN A 14 -3.60 -17.65 6.95
CA GLN A 14 -2.66 -18.43 6.12
C GLN A 14 -1.88 -19.48 6.93
N GLY A 15 -2.37 -19.90 8.10
CA GLY A 15 -1.69 -20.85 8.97
C GLY A 15 -1.23 -22.14 8.27
N ARG A 16 -2.02 -22.67 7.34
CA ARG A 16 -1.70 -23.88 6.56
C ARG A 16 -0.53 -23.76 5.59
N PHE A 17 -0.12 -22.54 5.21
CA PHE A 17 0.97 -22.31 4.24
C PHE A 17 2.26 -21.84 4.92
N LEU A 18 2.15 -21.51 6.20
CA LEU A 18 3.24 -20.86 6.92
C LEU A 18 4.45 -21.78 7.08
N GLY A 19 4.22 -23.08 7.33
CA GLY A 19 5.28 -24.08 7.42
C GLY A 19 6.10 -24.13 6.13
N ASP A 20 5.46 -24.38 5.00
CA ASP A 20 6.11 -24.48 3.70
C ASP A 20 6.86 -23.18 3.32
N ALA A 21 6.27 -22.01 3.65
CA ALA A 21 6.89 -20.72 3.39
C ALA A 21 8.20 -20.56 4.21
N LEU A 22 8.19 -20.99 5.46
CA LEU A 22 9.37 -20.91 6.32
C LEU A 22 10.42 -21.96 5.99
N ASP A 23 10.03 -23.16 5.59
CA ASP A 23 10.95 -24.18 5.10
C ASP A 23 11.76 -23.64 3.92
N SER A 24 11.11 -22.89 3.03
CA SER A 24 11.78 -22.23 1.92
C SER A 24 12.79 -21.16 2.37
N VAL A 25 12.48 -20.44 3.46
CA VAL A 25 13.38 -19.45 4.07
C VAL A 25 14.54 -20.16 4.79
N MET A 26 14.27 -21.25 5.50
CA MET A 26 15.29 -22.03 6.24
C MET A 26 16.29 -22.73 5.30
N ALA A 27 15.87 -23.10 4.10
CA ALA A 27 16.71 -23.69 3.07
C ALA A 27 17.76 -22.71 2.49
N GLN A 28 17.76 -21.43 2.87
CA GLN A 28 18.70 -20.42 2.42
C GLN A 28 20.15 -20.73 2.86
N THR A 29 21.09 -20.41 2.01
CA THR A 29 22.53 -20.57 2.30
C THR A 29 23.06 -19.48 3.25
N CYS A 30 22.42 -18.32 3.32
CA CYS A 30 22.74 -17.29 4.31
C CYS A 30 22.28 -17.77 5.69
N LYS A 31 23.21 -17.85 6.66
CA LYS A 31 22.90 -18.37 8.02
C LYS A 31 22.56 -17.29 9.03
N ASP A 32 22.87 -16.01 8.74
CA ASP A 32 22.66 -14.88 9.66
C ASP A 32 21.38 -14.13 9.31
N TRP A 33 20.24 -14.74 9.61
CA TRP A 33 18.91 -14.17 9.38
C TRP A 33 18.02 -14.33 10.61
N GLU A 34 17.00 -13.47 10.70
CA GLU A 34 15.81 -13.62 11.51
C GLU A 34 14.57 -13.57 10.64
N CYS A 35 13.49 -14.23 11.04
CA CYS A 35 12.20 -14.16 10.39
C CYS A 35 11.15 -13.63 11.36
N ILE A 36 10.48 -12.57 10.97
CA ILE A 36 9.46 -11.89 11.78
C ILE A 36 8.12 -12.07 11.07
N ILE A 37 7.23 -12.82 11.69
CA ILE A 37 5.90 -13.11 11.18
C ILE A 37 4.90 -12.20 11.88
N ILE A 38 4.15 -11.44 11.09
CA ILE A 38 3.11 -10.55 11.62
C ILE A 38 1.74 -11.14 11.29
N ASN A 39 1.08 -11.65 12.31
CA ASN A 39 -0.30 -12.12 12.21
C ASN A 39 -1.26 -10.94 12.30
N ASP A 40 -1.88 -10.58 11.18
CA ASP A 40 -2.81 -9.45 11.07
C ASP A 40 -4.21 -9.80 11.60
N GLY A 41 -4.28 -10.28 12.85
CA GLY A 41 -5.55 -10.60 13.53
C GLY A 41 -6.31 -11.74 12.82
N SER A 42 -5.66 -12.84 12.49
CA SER A 42 -6.26 -14.01 11.85
C SER A 42 -7.34 -14.65 12.73
N LYS A 43 -8.29 -15.33 12.08
CA LYS A 43 -9.38 -16.07 12.73
C LYS A 43 -9.17 -17.59 12.69
N ASP A 44 -8.14 -18.04 11.99
CA ASP A 44 -7.73 -19.43 11.88
C ASP A 44 -6.60 -19.75 12.86
N ASN A 45 -5.96 -20.92 12.71
CA ASN A 45 -4.86 -21.37 13.55
C ASN A 45 -3.49 -20.69 13.26
N THR A 46 -3.44 -19.58 12.48
CA THR A 46 -2.18 -18.94 12.07
C THR A 46 -1.27 -18.64 13.27
N TYR A 47 -1.79 -18.05 14.36
CA TYR A 47 -0.95 -17.73 15.53
C TYR A 47 -0.43 -18.98 16.23
N SER A 48 -1.25 -20.01 16.35
CA SER A 48 -0.82 -21.30 16.92
C SER A 48 0.32 -21.95 16.11
N GLU A 49 0.27 -21.84 14.77
CA GLU A 49 1.35 -22.33 13.90
C GLU A 49 2.64 -21.50 14.08
N ILE A 50 2.54 -20.19 14.21
CA ILE A 50 3.69 -19.32 14.50
C ILE A 50 4.37 -19.76 15.81
N CYS A 51 3.61 -20.00 16.87
CA CYS A 51 4.15 -20.47 18.15
C CYS A 51 4.86 -21.84 18.06
N LYS A 52 4.35 -22.76 17.22
CA LYS A 52 5.02 -24.05 16.99
C LYS A 52 6.36 -23.87 16.29
N LEU A 53 6.39 -23.10 15.21
CA LEU A 53 7.56 -22.83 14.40
C LEU A 53 8.66 -22.10 15.18
N GLU A 54 8.28 -21.20 16.10
CA GLU A 54 9.19 -20.53 17.00
C GLU A 54 9.92 -21.51 17.95
N VAL A 55 9.21 -22.52 18.46
CA VAL A 55 9.81 -23.56 19.33
C VAL A 55 10.86 -24.37 18.55
N GLU A 56 10.60 -24.66 17.28
CA GLU A 56 11.49 -25.39 16.40
C GLU A 56 12.74 -24.59 15.99
N ASN A 57 12.59 -23.27 15.82
CA ASN A 57 13.67 -22.40 15.37
C ASN A 57 13.68 -21.03 16.08
N LYS A 58 14.68 -20.78 16.92
CA LYS A 58 14.85 -19.53 17.66
C LYS A 58 15.04 -18.26 16.80
N LYS A 59 15.26 -18.39 15.50
CA LYS A 59 15.34 -17.26 14.57
C LYS A 59 13.98 -16.79 14.12
N ILE A 60 12.93 -17.56 14.36
CA ILE A 60 11.55 -17.22 14.05
C ILE A 60 10.98 -16.45 15.23
N LYS A 61 10.32 -15.35 14.95
CA LYS A 61 9.66 -14.46 15.88
C LYS A 61 8.27 -14.14 15.36
N GLY A 62 7.30 -13.95 16.24
CA GLY A 62 5.93 -13.64 15.86
C GLY A 62 5.32 -12.51 16.65
N ALA A 63 4.47 -11.73 16.00
CA ALA A 63 3.60 -10.77 16.64
C ALA A 63 2.19 -10.91 16.07
N GLU A 64 1.19 -10.75 16.93
CA GLU A 64 -0.23 -10.82 16.58
C GLU A 64 -0.92 -9.49 16.85
N PHE A 65 -1.71 -9.03 15.90
CA PHE A 65 -2.55 -7.84 16.06
C PHE A 65 -3.86 -8.17 16.77
N SER A 66 -4.38 -7.19 17.53
CA SER A 66 -5.67 -7.31 18.23
C SER A 66 -6.86 -7.47 17.28
N ARG A 67 -6.73 -7.09 16.03
CA ARG A 67 -7.68 -7.27 14.91
C ARG A 67 -6.95 -7.12 13.58
N ASN A 68 -7.65 -7.34 12.47
CA ASN A 68 -7.10 -7.03 11.16
C ASN A 68 -6.96 -5.51 10.98
N PHE A 69 -5.73 -5.04 10.75
CA PHE A 69 -5.34 -3.66 10.45
C PHE A 69 -4.88 -3.50 9.00
N GLY A 70 -4.69 -4.60 8.27
CA GLY A 70 -4.31 -4.63 6.87
C GLY A 70 -2.82 -4.93 6.64
N LYS A 71 -2.52 -5.44 5.43
CA LYS A 71 -1.18 -5.85 5.02
C LYS A 71 -0.12 -4.75 5.22
N GLU A 72 -0.47 -3.51 4.89
CA GLU A 72 0.45 -2.37 5.01
C GLU A 72 0.87 -2.15 6.47
N ALA A 73 -0.09 -2.20 7.40
CA ALA A 73 0.20 -2.11 8.84
C ALA A 73 1.10 -3.26 9.30
N ALA A 74 0.87 -4.48 8.80
CA ALA A 74 1.70 -5.65 9.13
C ALA A 74 3.13 -5.51 8.60
N ILE A 75 3.32 -4.96 7.38
CA ILE A 75 4.65 -4.66 6.85
C ILE A 75 5.37 -3.66 7.76
N PHE A 76 4.73 -2.53 8.10
CA PHE A 76 5.36 -1.51 8.95
C PHE A 76 5.67 -2.00 10.36
N ALA A 77 4.81 -2.84 10.96
CA ALA A 77 5.12 -3.50 12.22
C ALA A 77 6.36 -4.40 12.11
N GLY A 78 6.45 -5.17 11.02
CA GLY A 78 7.65 -5.98 10.76
C GLY A 78 8.91 -5.13 10.58
N LEU A 79 8.83 -3.99 9.86
CA LEU A 79 9.96 -3.06 9.71
C LEU A 79 10.42 -2.48 11.06
N GLU A 80 9.49 -2.16 11.96
CA GLU A 80 9.79 -1.64 13.30
C GLU A 80 10.43 -2.70 14.20
N LEU A 81 10.01 -3.97 14.08
CA LEU A 81 10.53 -5.08 14.85
C LEU A 81 11.85 -5.66 14.31
N ALA A 82 12.17 -5.38 13.05
CA ALA A 82 13.36 -5.91 12.37
C ALA A 82 14.65 -5.32 12.92
N THR A 83 15.66 -6.18 13.19
CA THR A 83 16.94 -5.76 13.76
C THR A 83 18.12 -5.89 12.78
N GLY A 84 17.94 -6.56 11.62
CA GLY A 84 18.99 -6.80 10.63
C GLY A 84 19.46 -5.54 9.90
N ASP A 85 20.63 -5.60 9.29
CA ASP A 85 21.22 -4.53 8.48
C ASP A 85 20.46 -4.35 7.15
N ALA A 86 19.84 -5.41 6.65
CA ALA A 86 18.89 -5.36 5.53
C ALA A 86 17.58 -6.04 5.93
N VAL A 87 16.48 -5.60 5.32
CA VAL A 87 15.13 -6.13 5.59
C VAL A 87 14.47 -6.57 4.30
N VAL A 88 14.03 -7.82 4.24
CA VAL A 88 13.26 -8.37 3.12
C VAL A 88 11.79 -8.46 3.51
N VAL A 89 10.90 -7.93 2.68
CA VAL A 89 9.45 -8.13 2.81
C VAL A 89 9.02 -9.17 1.78
N MET A 90 8.37 -10.24 2.22
CA MET A 90 7.85 -11.29 1.34
C MET A 90 6.46 -11.75 1.77
N ASP A 91 5.63 -12.16 0.82
CA ASP A 91 4.31 -12.71 1.11
C ASP A 91 4.39 -14.18 1.54
N CYS A 92 3.43 -14.63 2.35
CA CYS A 92 3.33 -16.00 2.87
C CYS A 92 2.76 -17.00 1.84
N ASP A 93 2.52 -16.59 0.57
CA ASP A 93 1.75 -17.37 -0.42
C ASP A 93 2.62 -18.28 -1.33
N LEU A 94 3.90 -18.46 -1.00
CA LEU A 94 4.86 -19.27 -1.75
C LEU A 94 5.12 -18.83 -3.20
N GLN A 95 4.69 -17.64 -3.59
CA GLN A 95 4.92 -17.12 -4.95
C GLN A 95 6.33 -16.56 -5.16
N HIS A 96 7.09 -16.36 -4.06
CA HIS A 96 8.43 -15.78 -4.11
C HIS A 96 9.47 -16.88 -3.92
N PRO A 97 10.24 -17.22 -4.97
CA PRO A 97 11.30 -18.21 -4.84
C PRO A 97 12.37 -17.74 -3.85
N PRO A 98 12.75 -18.57 -2.88
CA PRO A 98 13.71 -18.17 -1.84
C PRO A 98 15.08 -17.82 -2.41
N GLU A 99 15.48 -18.39 -3.53
CA GLU A 99 16.75 -18.15 -4.22
C GLU A 99 16.89 -16.67 -4.64
N VAL A 100 15.78 -15.99 -4.90
CA VAL A 100 15.74 -14.57 -5.27
C VAL A 100 16.29 -13.69 -4.13
N ILE A 101 16.08 -14.10 -2.87
CA ILE A 101 16.59 -13.35 -1.71
C ILE A 101 18.12 -13.31 -1.72
N LEU A 102 18.78 -14.39 -2.12
CA LEU A 102 20.25 -14.44 -2.22
C LEU A 102 20.79 -13.46 -3.25
N GLU A 103 20.11 -13.37 -4.40
CA GLU A 103 20.46 -12.40 -5.43
C GLU A 103 20.21 -10.96 -4.95
N MET A 104 19.09 -10.71 -4.26
CA MET A 104 18.81 -9.41 -3.65
C MET A 104 19.90 -9.01 -2.65
N VAL A 105 20.33 -9.93 -1.77
CA VAL A 105 21.40 -9.67 -0.81
C VAL A 105 22.73 -9.40 -1.52
N SER A 106 23.03 -10.11 -2.61
CA SER A 106 24.23 -9.84 -3.43
C SER A 106 24.22 -8.42 -4.01
N LYS A 107 23.11 -7.98 -4.60
CA LYS A 107 22.95 -6.63 -5.15
C LYS A 107 23.03 -5.56 -4.06
N TRP A 108 22.42 -5.79 -2.90
CA TRP A 108 22.54 -4.91 -1.75
C TRP A 108 24.01 -4.76 -1.30
N LYS A 109 24.75 -5.86 -1.16
CA LYS A 109 26.20 -5.82 -0.84
C LYS A 109 27.01 -5.08 -1.89
N ASN A 110 26.56 -5.04 -3.13
CA ASN A 110 27.17 -4.28 -4.23
C ASN A 110 26.73 -2.79 -4.26
N GLY A 111 26.02 -2.34 -3.23
CA GLY A 111 25.71 -0.94 -3.01
C GLY A 111 24.33 -0.50 -3.51
N ALA A 112 23.41 -1.41 -3.82
CA ALA A 112 22.00 -1.10 -3.95
C ALA A 112 21.39 -0.91 -2.55
N GLU A 113 20.49 0.04 -2.41
CA GLU A 113 19.84 0.36 -1.12
C GLU A 113 18.41 -0.18 -1.07
N VAL A 114 17.77 -0.30 -2.23
CA VAL A 114 16.47 -0.95 -2.43
C VAL A 114 16.63 -1.94 -3.56
N VAL A 115 16.37 -3.24 -3.32
CA VAL A 115 16.35 -4.26 -4.36
C VAL A 115 14.93 -4.80 -4.51
N GLU A 116 14.34 -4.64 -5.70
CA GLU A 116 12.96 -5.00 -5.96
C GLU A 116 12.87 -6.28 -6.77
N GLY A 117 12.05 -7.23 -6.33
CA GLY A 117 11.71 -8.42 -7.09
C GLY A 117 10.63 -8.14 -8.12
N ILE A 118 10.95 -8.32 -9.40
CA ILE A 118 10.02 -8.11 -10.52
C ILE A 118 9.62 -9.46 -11.12
N LYS A 119 8.31 -9.68 -11.25
CA LYS A 119 7.76 -10.89 -11.89
C LYS A 119 7.99 -10.87 -13.40
N ASN A 120 8.62 -11.91 -13.96
CA ASN A 120 8.93 -12.03 -15.39
C ASN A 120 7.66 -12.12 -16.25
N SER A 121 6.64 -12.86 -15.81
CA SER A 121 5.35 -12.91 -16.50
C SER A 121 4.19 -12.87 -15.49
N ARG A 122 3.18 -12.08 -15.78
CA ARG A 122 1.87 -12.21 -15.14
C ARG A 122 1.11 -13.27 -15.92
N GLY A 123 0.82 -14.43 -15.31
CA GLY A 123 0.09 -15.53 -15.95
C GLY A 123 -1.20 -15.07 -16.67
N LYS A 124 -2.02 -15.98 -17.18
CA LYS A 124 -3.28 -15.68 -17.91
C LYS A 124 -4.24 -14.84 -17.03
N GLU A 125 -4.09 -13.51 -17.07
CA GLU A 125 -5.04 -12.59 -16.45
C GLU A 125 -6.18 -12.25 -17.42
N ASN A 126 -7.37 -12.01 -16.88
CA ASN A 126 -8.53 -11.58 -17.65
C ASN A 126 -8.22 -10.22 -18.32
N ILE A 127 -8.45 -10.10 -19.64
CA ILE A 127 -8.09 -8.94 -20.48
C ILE A 127 -8.64 -7.62 -19.89
N PHE A 128 -9.85 -7.62 -19.35
CA PHE A 128 -10.46 -6.45 -18.71
C PHE A 128 -9.73 -6.01 -17.43
N HIS A 129 -9.31 -6.97 -16.59
CA HIS A 129 -8.51 -6.66 -15.40
C HIS A 129 -7.14 -6.10 -15.76
N LYS A 130 -6.50 -6.65 -16.79
CA LYS A 130 -5.21 -6.19 -17.29
C LYS A 130 -5.31 -4.77 -17.86
N ALA A 131 -6.36 -4.45 -18.65
CA ALA A 131 -6.58 -3.13 -19.18
C ALA A 131 -6.81 -2.10 -18.07
N PHE A 132 -7.66 -2.40 -17.09
CA PHE A 132 -7.91 -1.53 -15.93
C PHE A 132 -6.65 -1.30 -15.09
N ALA A 133 -5.92 -2.38 -14.78
CA ALA A 133 -4.65 -2.28 -14.06
C ALA A 133 -3.62 -1.43 -14.81
N ASN A 134 -3.50 -1.59 -16.13
CA ASN A 134 -2.57 -0.80 -16.95
C ASN A 134 -2.94 0.70 -16.96
N VAL A 135 -4.24 1.03 -17.06
CA VAL A 135 -4.71 2.42 -16.99
C VAL A 135 -4.44 2.99 -15.59
N PHE A 136 -4.80 2.25 -14.54
CA PHE A 136 -4.56 2.67 -13.15
C PHE A 136 -3.07 2.91 -12.87
N TYR A 137 -2.22 1.92 -13.16
CA TYR A 137 -0.78 2.06 -12.95
C TYR A 137 -0.16 3.13 -13.86
N GLY A 138 -0.70 3.32 -15.08
CA GLY A 138 -0.27 4.40 -15.98
C GLY A 138 -0.56 5.78 -15.39
N ILE A 139 -1.77 5.98 -14.85
CA ILE A 139 -2.16 7.22 -14.18
C ILE A 139 -1.30 7.44 -12.93
N MET A 140 -1.18 6.42 -12.07
CA MET A 140 -0.36 6.50 -10.86
C MET A 140 1.11 6.81 -11.18
N SER A 141 1.69 6.13 -12.16
CA SER A 141 3.08 6.37 -12.60
C SER A 141 3.28 7.80 -13.08
N SER A 142 2.32 8.36 -13.83
CA SER A 142 2.37 9.75 -14.32
C SER A 142 2.24 10.77 -13.17
N LEU A 143 1.39 10.48 -12.18
CA LEU A 143 1.09 11.38 -11.07
C LEU A 143 2.20 11.41 -10.00
N ILE A 144 2.75 10.24 -9.69
CA ILE A 144 3.77 10.08 -8.65
C ILE A 144 5.18 10.14 -9.27
N LYS A 145 5.28 10.18 -10.62
CA LYS A 145 6.54 10.09 -11.38
C LYS A 145 7.33 8.79 -11.08
N ILE A 146 6.61 7.70 -10.83
CA ILE A 146 7.16 6.41 -10.43
C ILE A 146 6.62 5.34 -11.37
N ASP A 147 7.46 4.45 -11.88
CA ASP A 147 7.00 3.29 -12.63
C ASP A 147 6.39 2.25 -11.67
N MET A 148 5.07 2.33 -11.51
CA MET A 148 4.29 1.42 -10.65
C MET A 148 3.93 0.10 -11.36
N LYS A 149 4.13 0.00 -12.69
CA LYS A 149 3.69 -1.18 -13.47
C LYS A 149 4.48 -2.43 -13.12
N SER A 150 5.75 -2.25 -12.77
CA SER A 150 6.66 -3.34 -12.37
C SER A 150 6.83 -3.46 -10.85
N SER A 151 6.24 -2.55 -10.05
CA SER A 151 6.45 -2.50 -8.61
C SER A 151 5.78 -3.66 -7.87
N SER A 152 6.53 -4.23 -6.92
CA SER A 152 6.16 -5.37 -6.07
C SER A 152 6.33 -5.01 -4.59
N ASP A 153 5.66 -5.75 -3.70
CA ASP A 153 5.93 -5.68 -2.25
C ASP A 153 7.16 -6.52 -1.88
N PHE A 154 7.57 -7.44 -2.75
CA PHE A 154 8.76 -8.25 -2.54
C PHE A 154 10.02 -7.42 -2.78
N LYS A 155 10.60 -6.92 -1.70
CA LYS A 155 11.74 -6.00 -1.71
C LYS A 155 12.72 -6.31 -0.59
N LEU A 156 14.00 -6.06 -0.88
CA LEU A 156 15.03 -5.91 0.14
C LEU A 156 15.32 -4.42 0.33
N LEU A 157 15.35 -3.97 1.56
CA LEU A 157 15.60 -2.60 1.98
C LEU A 157 16.84 -2.55 2.88
N ASP A 158 17.77 -1.65 2.61
CA ASP A 158 18.85 -1.31 3.52
C ASP A 158 18.30 -0.70 4.83
N ARG A 159 18.98 -0.86 5.95
CA ARG A 159 18.58 -0.31 7.26
C ARG A 159 18.27 1.19 7.22
N LYS A 160 19.06 1.96 6.49
CA LYS A 160 18.81 3.41 6.33
C LYS A 160 17.50 3.72 5.61
N VAL A 161 17.10 2.88 4.64
CA VAL A 161 15.80 3.00 3.96
C VAL A 161 14.67 2.68 4.92
N VAL A 162 14.84 1.60 5.71
CA VAL A 162 13.87 1.22 6.75
C VAL A 162 13.68 2.35 7.76
N ASN A 163 14.78 2.92 8.26
CA ASN A 163 14.71 4.02 9.21
C ASN A 163 13.98 5.24 8.61
N ALA A 164 14.29 5.61 7.37
CA ALA A 164 13.59 6.70 6.67
C ALA A 164 12.08 6.44 6.51
N LEU A 165 11.69 5.19 6.22
CA LEU A 165 10.27 4.80 6.14
C LEU A 165 9.56 4.87 7.50
N LEU A 166 10.24 4.49 8.58
CA LEU A 166 9.69 4.52 9.94
C LEU A 166 9.55 5.95 10.50
N GLU A 167 10.38 6.88 10.06
CA GLU A 167 10.27 8.30 10.40
C GLU A 167 9.07 9.00 9.75
N MET A 168 8.46 8.39 8.72
CA MET A 168 7.29 8.98 8.07
C MET A 168 6.06 8.91 8.98
N PRO A 169 5.39 10.04 9.26
CA PRO A 169 4.25 10.10 10.18
C PRO A 169 2.95 9.54 9.59
N GLU A 170 2.88 9.37 8.28
CA GLU A 170 1.66 8.99 7.55
C GLU A 170 1.08 7.66 8.04
N LYS A 171 -0.21 7.65 8.34
CA LYS A 171 -0.92 6.45 8.85
C LYS A 171 -1.43 5.55 7.75
N GLU A 172 -2.01 6.16 6.70
CA GLU A 172 -2.36 5.43 5.49
C GLU A 172 -1.10 5.27 4.63
N THR A 173 -0.41 4.17 4.83
CA THR A 173 0.81 3.85 4.10
C THR A 173 0.50 3.02 2.87
N PHE A 174 1.22 3.28 1.79
CA PHE A 174 1.29 2.42 0.63
C PHE A 174 2.77 2.09 0.39
N PHE A 175 3.20 0.97 0.94
CA PHE A 175 4.60 0.55 1.01
C PHE A 175 5.32 0.63 -0.34
N ARG A 176 4.64 0.20 -1.43
CA ARG A 176 5.21 0.28 -2.79
C ARG A 176 5.58 1.70 -3.18
N ALA A 177 4.68 2.65 -2.95
CA ALA A 177 4.92 4.04 -3.30
C ALA A 177 5.94 4.69 -2.36
N LEU A 178 5.84 4.45 -1.05
CA LEU A 178 6.74 5.04 -0.06
C LEU A 178 8.17 4.55 -0.22
N SER A 179 8.37 3.23 -0.43
CA SER A 179 9.70 2.65 -0.69
C SER A 179 10.37 3.21 -1.96
N PHE A 180 9.60 3.81 -2.84
CA PHE A 180 10.09 4.52 -4.01
C PHE A 180 10.31 6.01 -3.74
N TRP A 181 9.36 6.63 -3.03
CA TRP A 181 9.35 8.06 -2.74
C TRP A 181 10.58 8.52 -1.96
N VAL A 182 11.12 7.65 -1.09
CA VAL A 182 12.35 7.91 -0.32
C VAL A 182 13.60 8.13 -1.18
N GLY A 183 13.60 7.77 -2.47
CA GLY A 183 14.60 8.17 -3.47
C GLY A 183 15.98 7.51 -3.36
N PHE A 184 16.11 6.40 -2.62
CA PHE A 184 17.37 5.66 -2.48
C PHE A 184 17.75 4.88 -3.75
N LYS A 185 19.03 4.48 -3.84
CA LYS A 185 19.58 3.77 -5.00
C LYS A 185 18.93 2.39 -5.19
N LYS A 186 18.26 2.22 -6.34
CA LYS A 186 17.50 1.01 -6.66
C LYS A 186 18.26 0.05 -7.57
N ASP A 187 17.98 -1.23 -7.39
CA ASP A 187 18.26 -2.31 -8.34
C ASP A 187 17.07 -3.27 -8.39
N THR A 188 17.05 -4.19 -9.34
CA THR A 188 15.94 -5.11 -9.56
C THR A 188 16.42 -6.53 -9.79
N VAL A 189 15.65 -7.52 -9.31
CA VAL A 189 15.84 -8.94 -9.60
C VAL A 189 14.60 -9.44 -10.31
N ILE A 190 14.78 -10.06 -11.48
CA ILE A 190 13.67 -10.62 -12.25
C ILE A 190 13.53 -12.09 -11.87
N TYR A 191 12.31 -12.53 -11.53
CA TYR A 191 12.06 -13.93 -11.18
C TYR A 191 10.77 -14.46 -11.83
N ASP A 192 10.75 -15.78 -12.03
CA ASP A 192 9.57 -16.48 -12.50
C ASP A 192 8.65 -16.82 -11.32
N VAL A 193 7.36 -16.50 -11.47
CA VAL A 193 6.37 -16.76 -10.44
C VAL A 193 6.03 -18.24 -10.42
N GLN A 194 6.11 -18.88 -9.27
CA GLN A 194 5.51 -20.19 -9.09
C GLN A 194 3.98 -20.07 -9.14
N GLU A 195 3.31 -20.99 -9.84
CA GLU A 195 1.85 -20.98 -9.89
C GLU A 195 1.27 -21.06 -8.47
N ARG A 196 0.26 -20.23 -8.19
CA ARG A 196 -0.45 -20.31 -6.91
C ARG A 196 -0.96 -21.73 -6.71
N GLN A 197 -0.46 -22.41 -5.68
CA GLN A 197 -0.95 -23.75 -5.37
C GLN A 197 -2.42 -23.74 -4.92
N PHE A 198 -2.91 -22.61 -4.35
CA PHE A 198 -4.28 -22.47 -3.87
C PHE A 198 -4.74 -20.99 -3.83
N GLY A 199 -6.05 -20.77 -4.10
CA GLY A 199 -6.73 -19.51 -3.94
C GLY A 199 -7.00 -18.75 -5.24
N SER A 200 -8.24 -18.22 -5.37
CA SER A 200 -8.62 -17.27 -6.42
C SER A 200 -8.48 -15.84 -5.91
N SER A 201 -8.09 -14.90 -6.77
CA SER A 201 -8.11 -13.47 -6.44
C SER A 201 -9.54 -13.05 -6.08
N LYS A 202 -9.77 -12.61 -4.83
CA LYS A 202 -11.09 -12.19 -4.32
C LYS A 202 -11.40 -10.71 -4.52
N TRP A 203 -10.65 -10.01 -5.37
CA TRP A 203 -10.86 -8.58 -5.59
C TRP A 203 -12.09 -8.36 -6.48
N SER A 204 -13.15 -7.79 -5.93
CA SER A 204 -14.29 -7.31 -6.71
C SER A 204 -13.91 -6.02 -7.46
N PHE A 205 -14.60 -5.72 -8.56
CA PHE A 205 -14.38 -4.48 -9.31
C PHE A 205 -14.56 -3.24 -8.43
N THR A 206 -15.56 -3.26 -7.55
CA THR A 206 -15.82 -2.16 -6.60
C THR A 206 -14.68 -1.96 -5.59
N SER A 207 -14.05 -3.03 -5.12
CA SER A 207 -12.90 -2.95 -4.22
C SER A 207 -11.66 -2.40 -4.94
N LEU A 208 -11.45 -2.76 -6.21
CA LEU A 208 -10.37 -2.21 -7.04
C LEU A 208 -10.55 -0.71 -7.28
N VAL A 209 -11.78 -0.25 -7.60
CA VAL A 209 -12.08 1.18 -7.77
C VAL A 209 -11.86 1.95 -6.47
N ARG A 210 -12.35 1.43 -5.34
CA ARG A 210 -12.13 2.04 -4.02
C ARG A 210 -10.63 2.15 -3.70
N TYR A 211 -9.88 1.08 -3.94
CA TYR A 211 -8.43 1.06 -3.74
C TYR A 211 -7.72 2.09 -4.64
N ALA A 212 -8.15 2.22 -5.91
CA ALA A 212 -7.62 3.20 -6.84
C ALA A 212 -7.87 4.64 -6.35
N ILE A 213 -9.11 4.95 -5.96
CA ILE A 213 -9.47 6.29 -5.45
C ILE A 213 -8.66 6.60 -4.18
N SER A 214 -8.57 5.65 -3.25
CA SER A 214 -7.80 5.82 -2.02
C SER A 214 -6.34 6.14 -2.31
N ASN A 215 -5.67 5.38 -3.17
CA ASN A 215 -4.28 5.63 -3.50
C ASN A 215 -4.07 6.95 -4.27
N VAL A 216 -4.92 7.27 -5.27
CA VAL A 216 -4.82 8.54 -6.01
C VAL A 216 -4.98 9.73 -5.07
N THR A 217 -5.99 9.72 -4.20
CA THR A 217 -6.22 10.83 -3.26
C THR A 217 -5.17 10.90 -2.15
N GLY A 218 -4.48 9.78 -1.83
CA GLY A 218 -3.39 9.74 -0.85
C GLY A 218 -2.11 10.39 -1.35
N PHE A 219 -1.79 10.20 -2.64
CA PHE A 219 -0.50 10.63 -3.18
C PHE A 219 -0.58 11.89 -4.05
N THR A 220 -1.77 12.40 -4.38
CA THR A 220 -1.90 13.54 -5.27
C THR A 220 -3.10 14.42 -4.96
N THR A 221 -2.95 15.71 -5.16
CA THR A 221 -4.03 16.71 -5.11
C THR A 221 -4.71 16.90 -6.46
N LEU A 222 -4.45 16.04 -7.45
CA LEU A 222 -4.99 16.18 -8.81
C LEU A 222 -6.53 16.26 -8.84
N PRO A 223 -7.29 15.42 -8.10
CA PRO A 223 -8.75 15.54 -8.07
C PRO A 223 -9.24 16.93 -7.66
N LEU A 224 -8.57 17.57 -6.68
CA LEU A 224 -8.88 18.94 -6.27
C LEU A 224 -8.58 19.96 -7.39
N LYS A 225 -7.44 19.80 -8.07
CA LYS A 225 -7.07 20.67 -9.21
C LYS A 225 -8.06 20.53 -10.36
N ILE A 226 -8.51 19.31 -10.69
CA ILE A 226 -9.51 19.08 -11.74
C ILE A 226 -10.81 19.82 -11.39
N VAL A 227 -11.29 19.72 -10.16
CA VAL A 227 -12.49 20.44 -9.69
C VAL A 227 -12.30 21.96 -9.86
N SER A 228 -11.15 22.49 -9.45
CA SER A 228 -10.83 23.91 -9.59
C SER A 228 -10.83 24.38 -11.05
N TRP A 229 -10.25 23.60 -11.98
CA TRP A 229 -10.25 23.89 -13.40
C TRP A 229 -11.66 23.84 -14.00
N ILE A 230 -12.47 22.85 -13.64
CA ILE A 230 -13.87 22.77 -14.07
C ILE A 230 -14.63 23.99 -13.56
N GLY A 231 -14.46 24.37 -12.29
CA GLY A 231 -15.06 25.58 -11.72
C GLY A 231 -14.67 26.83 -12.47
N LEU A 232 -13.40 26.99 -12.85
CA LEU A 232 -12.95 28.15 -13.65
C LEU A 232 -13.61 28.20 -15.03
N ILE A 233 -13.72 27.05 -15.71
CA ILE A 233 -14.41 26.95 -17.01
C ILE A 233 -15.88 27.40 -16.85
N PHE A 234 -16.57 26.95 -15.79
CA PHE A 234 -17.94 27.35 -15.52
C PHE A 234 -18.08 28.83 -15.25
N VAL A 235 -17.15 29.47 -14.53
CA VAL A 235 -17.14 30.92 -14.33
C VAL A 235 -17.01 31.65 -15.66
N ILE A 236 -16.11 31.24 -16.54
CA ILE A 236 -15.94 31.85 -17.87
C ILE A 236 -17.21 31.74 -18.71
N LEU A 237 -17.83 30.54 -18.74
CA LEU A 237 -19.09 30.31 -19.45
C LEU A 237 -20.22 31.14 -18.87
N SER A 238 -20.32 31.27 -17.54
CA SER A 238 -21.31 32.08 -16.85
C SER A 238 -21.18 33.55 -17.20
N VAL A 239 -19.97 34.08 -17.26
CA VAL A 239 -19.73 35.48 -17.69
C VAL A 239 -20.16 35.67 -19.13
N GLY A 240 -19.85 34.74 -20.03
CA GLY A 240 -20.30 34.79 -21.42
C GLY A 240 -21.84 34.81 -21.56
N LEU A 241 -22.52 33.92 -20.82
CA LEU A 241 -23.99 33.88 -20.79
C LEU A 241 -24.60 35.15 -20.19
N ALA A 242 -23.99 35.70 -19.13
CA ALA A 242 -24.46 36.97 -18.52
C ALA A 242 -24.36 38.11 -19.51
N ILE A 243 -23.26 38.27 -20.24
CA ILE A 243 -23.09 39.30 -21.27
C ILE A 243 -24.12 39.10 -22.38
N GLN A 244 -24.29 37.87 -22.90
CA GLN A 244 -25.28 37.59 -23.94
C GLN A 244 -26.70 37.93 -23.49
N THR A 245 -27.08 37.57 -22.27
CA THR A 245 -28.39 37.84 -21.69
C THR A 245 -28.62 39.36 -21.56
N LEU A 246 -27.62 40.10 -21.08
CA LEU A 246 -27.69 41.55 -20.93
C LEU A 246 -27.86 42.24 -22.28
N VAL A 247 -27.10 41.85 -23.30
CA VAL A 247 -27.22 42.40 -24.67
C VAL A 247 -28.62 42.14 -25.23
N ARG A 248 -29.15 40.91 -25.11
CA ARG A 248 -30.51 40.58 -25.57
C ARG A 248 -31.60 41.41 -24.83
N PHE A 249 -31.43 41.59 -23.54
CA PHE A 249 -32.34 42.42 -22.73
C PHE A 249 -32.33 43.87 -23.23
N CYS A 250 -31.17 44.47 -23.46
CA CYS A 250 -31.05 45.82 -23.99
C CYS A 250 -31.64 45.98 -25.42
N MET A 251 -31.66 44.91 -26.21
CA MET A 251 -32.25 44.87 -27.55
C MET A 251 -33.77 44.62 -27.54
N GLY A 252 -34.41 44.52 -26.37
CA GLY A 252 -35.87 44.32 -26.24
C GLY A 252 -36.33 42.88 -26.50
N ASN A 253 -35.42 41.94 -26.69
CA ASN A 253 -35.70 40.52 -26.90
C ASN A 253 -35.63 39.78 -25.57
N ALA A 254 -36.72 39.73 -24.80
CA ALA A 254 -36.80 38.92 -23.58
C ALA A 254 -36.64 37.43 -23.94
N VAL A 255 -35.80 36.73 -23.20
CA VAL A 255 -35.55 35.29 -23.43
C VAL A 255 -36.56 34.49 -22.59
N GLU A 256 -37.42 33.72 -23.25
CA GLU A 256 -38.16 32.64 -22.59
C GLU A 256 -37.16 31.56 -22.17
N GLY A 257 -36.83 31.45 -20.87
CA GLY A 257 -35.68 30.65 -20.45
C GLY A 257 -35.87 29.85 -19.16
N PHE A 258 -37.11 29.69 -18.65
CA PHE A 258 -37.35 29.02 -17.36
C PHE A 258 -36.73 27.59 -17.31
N THR A 259 -36.93 26.80 -18.35
CA THR A 259 -36.35 25.44 -18.47
C THR A 259 -34.81 25.47 -18.48
N THR A 260 -34.22 26.45 -19.19
CA THR A 260 -32.76 26.61 -19.23
C THR A 260 -32.20 26.97 -17.85
N VAL A 261 -32.88 27.82 -17.09
CA VAL A 261 -32.50 28.19 -15.72
C VAL A 261 -32.54 26.98 -14.79
N ILE A 262 -33.57 26.13 -14.87
CA ILE A 262 -33.68 24.91 -14.06
C ILE A 262 -32.54 23.96 -14.40
N LEU A 263 -32.28 23.73 -15.70
CA LEU A 263 -31.17 22.80 -16.10
C LEU A 263 -29.82 23.33 -15.63
N LEU A 264 -29.55 24.62 -15.74
CA LEU A 264 -28.31 25.23 -15.24
C LEU A 264 -28.18 25.10 -13.73
N LEU A 265 -29.24 25.32 -12.97
CA LEU A 265 -29.25 25.18 -11.51
C LEU A 265 -29.00 23.73 -11.09
N LEU A 266 -29.62 22.75 -11.75
CA LEU A 266 -29.37 21.32 -11.49
C LEU A 266 -27.94 20.96 -11.82
N MET A 267 -27.39 21.44 -12.92
CA MET A 267 -26.02 21.16 -13.33
C MET A 267 -25.00 21.77 -12.35
N ILE A 268 -25.19 23.03 -11.97
CA ILE A 268 -24.32 23.70 -10.97
C ILE A 268 -24.44 23.02 -9.62
N GLY A 269 -25.67 22.72 -9.17
CA GLY A 269 -25.92 22.02 -7.92
C GLY A 269 -25.25 20.63 -7.88
N GLY A 270 -25.39 19.88 -8.97
CA GLY A 270 -24.71 18.58 -9.11
C GLY A 270 -23.18 18.69 -9.03
N LEU A 271 -22.60 19.66 -9.76
CA LEU A 271 -21.16 19.91 -9.74
C LEU A 271 -20.66 20.32 -8.34
N LEU A 272 -21.41 21.19 -7.64
CA LEU A 272 -21.09 21.58 -6.27
C LEU A 272 -21.08 20.37 -5.32
N MET A 273 -22.09 19.48 -5.42
CA MET A 273 -22.15 18.27 -4.59
C MET A 273 -20.96 17.34 -4.83
N VAL A 274 -20.57 17.12 -6.09
CA VAL A 274 -19.37 16.33 -6.42
C VAL A 274 -18.10 16.99 -5.84
N SER A 275 -17.99 18.31 -5.99
CA SER A 275 -16.84 19.08 -5.48
C SER A 275 -16.73 18.98 -3.97
N LEU A 276 -17.83 19.14 -3.25
CA LEU A 276 -17.90 18.97 -1.80
C LEU A 276 -17.55 17.53 -1.36
N GLY A 277 -18.00 16.54 -2.12
CA GLY A 277 -17.64 15.14 -1.86
C GLY A 277 -16.14 14.88 -1.98
N ILE A 278 -15.48 15.45 -2.99
CA ILE A 278 -14.02 15.36 -3.16
C ILE A 278 -13.29 16.05 -1.99
N ILE A 279 -13.69 17.30 -1.67
CA ILE A 279 -13.12 18.05 -0.53
C ILE A 279 -13.32 17.26 0.77
N GLY A 280 -14.54 16.73 1.00
CA GLY A 280 -14.87 15.92 2.17
C GLY A 280 -13.96 14.71 2.32
N ASN A 281 -13.58 14.05 1.22
CA ASN A 281 -12.64 12.92 1.26
C ASN A 281 -11.23 13.35 1.73
N TYR A 282 -10.73 14.51 1.31
CA TYR A 282 -9.45 15.05 1.81
C TYR A 282 -9.51 15.47 3.27
N ILE A 283 -10.63 16.11 3.68
CA ILE A 283 -10.85 16.46 5.08
C ILE A 283 -10.90 15.20 5.95
N ALA A 284 -11.56 14.13 5.51
CA ALA A 284 -11.60 12.86 6.21
C ALA A 284 -10.21 12.28 6.42
N ARG A 285 -9.32 12.35 5.42
CA ARG A 285 -7.93 11.92 5.55
C ARG A 285 -7.15 12.76 6.55
N ILE A 286 -7.24 14.08 6.45
CA ILE A 286 -6.61 15.00 7.43
C ILE A 286 -7.12 14.67 8.84
N TYR A 287 -8.41 14.42 9.01
CA TYR A 287 -9.00 14.03 10.28
C TYR A 287 -8.41 12.75 10.84
N GLU A 288 -8.22 11.69 10.02
CA GLU A 288 -7.60 10.44 10.47
C GLU A 288 -6.12 10.64 10.85
N GLU A 289 -5.37 11.48 10.14
CA GLU A 289 -3.99 11.83 10.51
C GLU A 289 -3.93 12.60 11.83
N VAL A 290 -4.76 13.63 12.01
CA VAL A 290 -4.80 14.47 13.22
C VAL A 290 -5.27 13.68 14.44
N LYS A 291 -6.12 12.67 14.25
CA LYS A 291 -6.66 11.83 15.34
C LYS A 291 -5.59 11.08 16.14
N GLY A 292 -4.39 10.91 15.61
CA GLY A 292 -3.24 10.38 16.33
C GLY A 292 -3.34 8.90 16.73
N ARG A 293 -4.27 8.10 16.19
CA ARG A 293 -4.37 6.67 16.50
C ARG A 293 -3.15 5.90 15.97
N PRO A 294 -2.65 4.88 16.67
CA PRO A 294 -1.57 4.06 16.17
C PRO A 294 -1.99 3.30 14.89
N ARG A 295 -1.03 3.01 14.02
CA ARG A 295 -1.25 2.24 12.77
C ARG A 295 -1.79 0.84 13.05
N TYR A 296 -1.35 0.22 14.14
CA TYR A 296 -1.74 -1.12 14.59
C TYR A 296 -1.63 -1.23 16.11
N ILE A 297 -2.20 -2.28 16.66
CA ILE A 297 -2.09 -2.64 18.09
C ILE A 297 -1.70 -4.12 18.14
N ILE A 298 -0.55 -4.41 18.75
CA ILE A 298 -0.12 -5.78 18.99
C ILE A 298 -0.83 -6.30 20.25
N SER A 299 -1.45 -7.46 20.17
CA SER A 299 -2.07 -8.15 21.31
C SER A 299 -1.16 -9.19 21.94
N ASN A 300 -0.39 -9.89 21.10
CA ASN A 300 0.50 -10.97 21.55
C ASN A 300 1.83 -10.91 20.82
N VAL A 301 2.89 -11.32 21.49
CA VAL A 301 4.21 -11.57 20.90
C VAL A 301 4.72 -12.91 21.37
N THR A 302 5.50 -13.56 20.52
CA THR A 302 6.08 -14.87 20.83
C THR A 302 7.33 -14.77 21.73
N ASP A 303 7.78 -15.90 22.29
CA ASP A 303 8.84 -15.92 23.31
C ASP A 303 10.23 -15.56 22.77
N ASN A 304 10.49 -15.75 21.48
CA ASN A 304 11.76 -15.36 20.86
C ASN A 304 11.87 -13.84 20.57
N MET A 305 10.80 -13.07 20.77
CA MET A 305 10.88 -11.61 20.67
C MET A 305 11.79 -11.03 21.77
N PRO A 306 12.59 -9.98 21.45
CA PRO A 306 13.44 -9.32 22.43
C PRO A 306 12.64 -8.79 23.64
N GLU A 307 13.19 -8.93 24.85
CA GLU A 307 12.53 -8.49 26.09
C GLU A 307 12.17 -7.00 26.12
N GLN A 308 12.95 -6.17 25.43
CA GLN A 308 12.66 -4.74 25.27
C GLN A 308 11.32 -4.50 24.58
N ILE A 309 11.01 -5.31 23.58
CA ILE A 309 9.75 -5.26 22.83
C ILE A 309 8.62 -5.82 23.68
N LYS A 310 8.81 -6.98 24.34
CA LYS A 310 7.82 -7.56 25.26
C LYS A 310 7.46 -6.61 26.39
N GLY A 311 8.44 -5.91 26.97
CA GLY A 311 8.26 -4.96 28.05
C GLY A 311 7.52 -3.68 27.63
N ALA A 312 7.71 -3.22 26.40
CA ALA A 312 7.00 -2.05 25.87
C ALA A 312 5.49 -2.31 25.68
N TRP A 313 5.12 -3.54 25.33
CA TRP A 313 3.71 -3.91 25.08
C TRP A 313 2.99 -4.40 26.35
N LYS A 314 3.70 -4.99 27.33
CA LYS A 314 3.13 -5.36 28.65
C LYS A 314 2.83 -4.16 29.55
N LYS A 315 3.33 -2.96 29.26
CA LYS A 315 3.04 -1.74 30.02
C LYS A 315 1.67 -1.11 29.71
N ASN A 316 0.94 -1.65 28.74
CA ASN A 316 -0.39 -1.18 28.36
C ASN A 316 -1.54 -2.07 28.87
N ASP A 317 -1.22 -3.07 29.71
CA ASP A 317 -2.16 -3.79 30.59
C ASP A 317 -2.17 -3.10 31.97
#